data_8ca6a62398ff6c04077410f4491ce429
#
_entry.id   8ca6a62398ff6c04077410f4491ce429
#
_cell.length_a   1.000
_cell.length_b   1.000
_cell.length_c   1.000
_cell.angle_alpha   90.00
_cell.angle_beta   90.00
_cell.angle_gamma   90.00
#
_symmetry.space_group_name_H-M   'P 1'
#
loop_
_entity.id
_entity.type
_entity.pdbx_description
1 polymer ?
#
loop_
_entity_poly.entity_id
_entity_poly.type
_entity_poly.pdbx_seq_one_letter_code
_entity_poly.pdbx_strand_id
1 'polypeptide(L)'
;MPLTRTHWETAELAPRVSLARGWEKQLDTRYDGALLADRLTPSAYERWLREQAVSYVALPDTKLDPSSAREGELIRAGLPYLREVYASRHWRVYAVRAPTPIATGPGRLTSLGHESFTLQASARGSFLVRVRFTRYWTIARGDGCVGRAAGGWTRVRARAPGTLLVRARFSLGRALGVAGSCTRAG
;
A
#
# COMPACT_ATOMS: atom_id res chain seq x y z
N MET A 1 -0.73 10.82 -0.38
CA MET A 1 -1.29 12.18 -0.48
C MET A 1 -1.40 12.76 0.91
N PRO A 2 -0.94 14.00 1.15
CA PRO A 2 -1.23 14.73 2.37
C PRO A 2 -2.74 14.88 2.59
N LEU A 3 -3.20 14.71 3.83
CA LEU A 3 -4.62 14.78 4.15
C LEU A 3 -5.08 16.25 4.24
N THR A 4 -6.26 16.54 3.72
CA THR A 4 -6.92 17.83 3.95
C THR A 4 -7.63 17.83 5.31
N ARG A 5 -8.11 18.99 5.78
CA ARG A 5 -8.84 19.09 7.05
C ARG A 5 -10.16 18.32 7.05
N THR A 6 -10.78 18.18 5.91
CA THR A 6 -12.11 17.58 5.76
C THR A 6 -12.05 16.11 5.34
N HIS A 7 -10.87 15.61 4.97
CA HIS A 7 -10.61 14.22 4.55
C HIS A 7 -11.49 13.70 3.39
N TRP A 8 -12.17 14.61 2.65
CA TRP A 8 -13.06 14.25 1.54
C TRP A 8 -12.32 13.49 0.43
N GLU A 9 -11.04 13.83 0.23
CA GLU A 9 -10.21 13.22 -0.80
C GLU A 9 -10.07 11.70 -0.62
N THR A 10 -10.12 11.21 0.62
CA THR A 10 -10.06 9.76 0.88
C THR A 10 -11.34 9.09 0.38
N ALA A 11 -12.50 9.68 0.65
CA ALA A 11 -13.78 9.14 0.20
C ALA A 11 -13.91 9.16 -1.32
N GLU A 12 -13.46 10.23 -1.97
CA GLU A 12 -13.57 10.39 -3.43
C GLU A 12 -12.55 9.58 -4.23
N LEU A 13 -11.33 9.41 -3.71
CA LEU A 13 -10.25 8.75 -4.42
C LEU A 13 -10.17 7.25 -4.13
N ALA A 14 -10.48 6.81 -2.91
CA ALA A 14 -10.37 5.40 -2.55
C ALA A 14 -11.16 4.44 -3.47
N PRO A 15 -12.33 4.79 -4.00
CA PRO A 15 -13.03 3.94 -4.97
C PRO A 15 -12.31 3.77 -6.31
N ARG A 16 -11.36 4.66 -6.65
CA ARG A 16 -10.72 4.74 -7.97
C ARG A 16 -9.25 4.35 -7.96
N VAL A 17 -8.57 4.62 -6.84
CA VAL A 17 -7.12 4.36 -6.71
C VAL A 17 -6.79 3.77 -5.35
N SER A 18 -5.78 2.90 -5.31
CA SER A 18 -5.28 2.37 -4.04
C SER A 18 -4.52 3.45 -3.29
N LEU A 19 -4.96 3.76 -2.08
CA LEU A 19 -4.33 4.73 -1.20
C LEU A 19 -3.36 4.03 -0.25
N ALA A 20 -2.17 4.60 -0.05
CA ALA A 20 -1.17 4.07 0.87
C ALA A 20 -1.56 4.28 2.34
N ARG A 21 -2.41 5.28 2.61
CA ARG A 21 -2.99 5.55 3.93
C ARG A 21 -4.44 5.98 3.83
N GLY A 22 -5.24 5.65 4.84
CA GLY A 22 -6.61 6.11 5.02
C GLY A 22 -6.69 7.42 5.82
N TRP A 23 -7.89 7.81 6.21
CA TRP A 23 -8.15 9.00 7.04
C TRP A 23 -8.03 8.72 8.55
N GLU A 24 -8.10 7.45 8.96
CA GLU A 24 -8.04 7.04 10.37
C GLU A 24 -6.60 7.02 10.90
N LYS A 25 -5.96 8.18 10.96
CA LYS A 25 -4.57 8.34 11.40
C LYS A 25 -4.25 7.72 12.75
N GLN A 26 -5.18 7.82 13.69
CA GLN A 26 -4.98 7.37 15.06
C GLN A 26 -4.83 5.86 15.17
N LEU A 27 -5.42 5.10 14.23
CA LEU A 27 -5.31 3.66 14.19
C LEU A 27 -4.07 3.18 13.42
N ASP A 28 -3.52 4.03 12.55
CA ASP A 28 -2.41 3.68 11.67
C ASP A 28 -1.04 4.19 12.16
N THR A 29 -0.93 4.63 13.41
CA THR A 29 0.35 5.13 13.98
C THR A 29 1.49 4.14 13.82
N ARG A 30 1.18 2.85 13.81
CA ARG A 30 2.16 1.78 13.58
C ARG A 30 2.81 1.85 12.19
N TYR A 31 2.08 2.31 11.19
CA TYR A 31 2.51 2.32 9.78
C TYR A 31 2.85 3.72 9.28
N ASP A 32 2.19 4.72 9.86
CA ASP A 32 2.29 6.12 9.45
C ASP A 32 3.00 7.00 10.48
N GLY A 33 3.56 6.39 11.54
CA GLY A 33 4.22 7.12 12.64
C GLY A 33 5.31 8.07 12.17
N ALA A 34 6.03 7.74 11.09
CA ALA A 34 7.03 8.64 10.51
C ALA A 34 6.41 9.95 9.96
N LEU A 35 5.16 9.89 9.46
CA LEU A 35 4.45 11.07 8.95
C LEU A 35 3.87 11.94 10.06
N LEU A 36 3.59 11.33 11.21
CA LEU A 36 3.00 11.99 12.38
C LEU A 36 4.05 12.60 13.31
N ALA A 37 5.34 12.32 13.07
CA ALA A 37 6.42 12.88 13.85
C ALA A 37 6.57 14.38 13.57
N ASP A 38 6.70 15.19 14.63
CA ASP A 38 6.88 16.66 14.56
C ASP A 38 8.07 17.08 13.68
N ARG A 39 8.98 16.15 13.42
CA ARG A 39 10.22 16.38 12.64
C ARG A 39 10.33 15.43 11.44
N LEU A 40 9.29 15.37 10.61
CA LEU A 40 9.40 14.64 9.35
C LEU A 40 10.54 15.23 8.50
N THR A 41 11.56 14.41 8.22
CA THR A 41 12.68 14.78 7.35
C THR A 41 12.48 14.28 5.92
N PRO A 42 13.14 14.89 4.90
CA PRO A 42 13.11 14.40 3.52
C PRO A 42 13.46 12.90 3.40
N SER A 43 14.50 12.45 4.10
CA SER A 43 14.94 11.05 4.07
C SER A 43 13.96 10.08 4.76
N ALA A 44 13.33 10.49 5.86
CA ALA A 44 12.30 9.70 6.51
C ALA A 44 11.06 9.57 5.62
N TYR A 45 10.69 10.65 4.93
CA TYR A 45 9.57 10.64 3.99
C TYR A 45 9.86 9.74 2.76
N GLU A 46 11.06 9.83 2.18
CA GLU A 46 11.47 8.93 1.09
C GLU A 46 11.39 7.47 1.49
N ARG A 47 11.93 7.13 2.67
CA ARG A 47 11.89 5.77 3.21
C ARG A 47 10.45 5.26 3.34
N TRP A 48 9.57 6.08 3.92
CA TRP A 48 8.15 5.74 4.05
C TRP A 48 7.50 5.52 2.68
N LEU A 49 7.71 6.38 1.69
CA LEU A 49 7.19 6.21 0.34
C LEU A 49 7.62 4.87 -0.27
N ARG A 50 8.88 4.49 -0.09
CA ARG A 50 9.42 3.21 -0.58
C ARG A 50 8.85 2.01 0.16
N GLU A 51 8.74 2.09 1.48
CA GLU A 51 8.18 1.02 2.31
C GLU A 51 6.72 0.76 1.99
N GLN A 52 5.94 1.83 1.73
CA GLN A 52 4.54 1.74 1.36
C GLN A 52 4.32 1.49 -0.15
N ALA A 53 5.38 1.35 -0.94
CA ALA A 53 5.31 1.20 -2.40
C ALA A 53 4.50 2.31 -3.10
N VAL A 54 4.67 3.55 -2.64
CA VAL A 54 4.00 4.70 -3.22
C VAL A 54 4.62 5.04 -4.57
N SER A 55 3.80 5.11 -5.61
CA SER A 55 4.22 5.50 -6.96
C SER A 55 3.94 6.96 -7.26
N TYR A 56 2.90 7.52 -6.67
CA TYR A 56 2.48 8.90 -6.89
C TYR A 56 2.11 9.59 -5.58
N VAL A 57 2.45 10.87 -5.50
CA VAL A 57 2.03 11.77 -4.43
C VAL A 57 1.19 12.87 -5.04
N ALA A 58 -0.05 13.03 -4.60
CA ALA A 58 -0.92 14.13 -5.01
C ALA A 58 -1.00 15.16 -3.89
N LEU A 59 -0.74 16.42 -4.20
CA LEU A 59 -0.81 17.56 -3.29
C LEU A 59 -1.96 18.48 -3.71
N PRO A 60 -3.01 18.62 -2.88
CA PRO A 60 -4.09 19.54 -3.15
C PRO A 60 -3.73 20.99 -2.80
N ASP A 61 -4.35 21.94 -3.52
CA ASP A 61 -4.29 23.37 -3.23
C ASP A 61 -5.39 23.75 -2.22
N THR A 62 -5.26 23.23 -1.01
CA THR A 62 -6.19 23.52 0.10
C THR A 62 -5.48 23.38 1.43
N LYS A 63 -6.14 23.83 2.49
CA LYS A 63 -5.60 23.74 3.84
C LYS A 63 -5.46 22.27 4.28
N LEU A 64 -4.22 21.87 4.47
CA LEU A 64 -3.93 20.51 4.93
C LEU A 64 -4.30 20.34 6.40
N ASP A 65 -4.55 19.10 6.78
CA ASP A 65 -4.62 18.72 8.18
C ASP A 65 -3.29 19.04 8.89
N PRO A 66 -3.31 19.49 10.16
CA PRO A 66 -2.08 19.82 10.89
C PRO A 66 -1.03 18.70 10.85
N SER A 67 -1.44 17.42 10.92
CA SER A 67 -0.52 16.29 10.85
C SER A 67 0.09 16.06 9.46
N SER A 68 -0.45 16.69 8.42
CA SER A 68 0.07 16.61 7.04
C SER A 68 0.74 17.92 6.60
N ALA A 69 0.75 18.94 7.45
CA ALA A 69 1.33 20.25 7.13
C ALA A 69 2.80 20.11 6.77
N ARG A 70 3.58 19.40 7.59
CA ARG A 70 5.01 19.20 7.35
C ARG A 70 5.30 18.41 6.09
N GLU A 71 4.51 17.40 5.77
CA GLU A 71 4.61 16.67 4.50
C GLU A 71 4.37 17.62 3.32
N GLY A 72 3.34 18.44 3.39
CA GLY A 72 3.04 19.44 2.36
C GLY A 72 4.16 20.47 2.17
N GLU A 73 4.80 20.92 3.25
CA GLU A 73 5.97 21.82 3.20
C GLU A 73 7.13 21.16 2.45
N LEU A 74 7.48 19.93 2.80
CA LEU A 74 8.56 19.18 2.16
C LEU A 74 8.30 19.02 0.65
N ILE A 75 7.08 18.67 0.26
CA ILE A 75 6.72 18.51 -1.16
C ILE A 75 6.86 19.84 -1.90
N ARG A 76 6.38 20.96 -1.32
CA ARG A 76 6.48 22.30 -1.95
C ARG A 76 7.91 22.81 -2.03
N ALA A 77 8.76 22.48 -1.06
CA ALA A 77 10.18 22.83 -1.08
C ALA A 77 10.97 22.10 -2.16
N GLY A 78 10.38 21.06 -2.76
CA GLY A 78 11.02 20.23 -3.78
C GLY A 78 11.85 19.09 -3.16
N LEU A 79 11.60 17.89 -3.63
CA LEU A 79 12.30 16.68 -3.16
C LEU A 79 12.92 15.96 -4.37
N PRO A 80 14.21 15.60 -4.33
CA PRO A 80 14.93 15.09 -5.50
C PRO A 80 14.36 13.76 -6.03
N TYR A 81 13.68 13.01 -5.17
CA TYR A 81 13.02 11.75 -5.52
C TYR A 81 11.56 11.92 -6.00
N LEU A 82 11.03 13.15 -6.06
CA LEU A 82 9.74 13.48 -6.62
C LEU A 82 9.90 14.26 -7.93
N ARG A 83 9.15 13.88 -8.96
CA ARG A 83 9.08 14.59 -10.23
C ARG A 83 7.63 14.96 -10.52
N GLU A 84 7.34 16.24 -10.66
CA GLU A 84 6.02 16.70 -11.06
C GLU A 84 5.63 16.11 -12.42
N VAL A 85 4.45 15.51 -12.50
CA VAL A 85 3.92 14.86 -13.71
C VAL A 85 2.58 15.43 -14.14
N TYR A 86 1.92 16.15 -13.24
CA TYR A 86 0.65 16.81 -13.53
C TYR A 86 0.48 18.03 -12.64
N ALA A 87 -0.01 19.11 -13.20
CA ALA A 87 -0.44 20.32 -12.50
C ALA A 87 -1.77 20.79 -13.03
N SER A 88 -2.67 21.18 -12.13
CA SER A 88 -3.89 21.90 -12.43
C SER A 88 -4.07 23.04 -11.45
N ARG A 89 -5.19 23.77 -11.55
CA ARG A 89 -5.51 24.86 -10.61
C ARG A 89 -5.50 24.37 -9.14
N HIS A 90 -5.97 23.14 -8.88
CA HIS A 90 -6.21 22.63 -7.53
C HIS A 90 -5.33 21.44 -7.12
N TRP A 91 -4.54 20.88 -8.06
CA TRP A 91 -3.74 19.69 -7.80
C TRP A 91 -2.37 19.74 -8.44
N ARG A 92 -1.40 19.24 -7.73
CA ARG A 92 -0.09 18.85 -8.27
C ARG A 92 0.13 17.36 -7.98
N VAL A 93 0.56 16.60 -8.98
CA VAL A 93 0.87 15.18 -8.83
C VAL A 93 2.33 14.97 -9.16
N TYR A 94 2.98 14.24 -8.27
CA TYR A 94 4.40 13.92 -8.38
C TYR A 94 4.56 12.40 -8.51
N ALA A 95 5.34 11.96 -9.49
CA ALA A 95 5.81 10.59 -9.57
C ALA A 95 7.02 10.39 -8.65
N VAL A 96 7.03 9.31 -7.89
CA VAL A 96 8.20 8.88 -7.11
C VAL A 96 9.22 8.29 -8.08
N ARG A 97 10.48 8.74 -8.03
CA ARG A 97 11.56 8.18 -8.85
C ARG A 97 11.92 6.79 -8.34
N ALA A 98 12.02 5.82 -9.26
CA ALA A 98 12.31 4.42 -8.95
C ALA A 98 11.44 3.87 -7.79
N PRO A 99 10.10 3.87 -7.94
CA PRO A 99 9.20 3.44 -6.87
C PRO A 99 9.41 1.95 -6.57
N THR A 100 9.24 1.57 -5.32
CA THR A 100 9.23 0.16 -4.94
C THR A 100 8.00 -0.53 -5.52
N PRO A 101 8.11 -1.69 -6.17
CA PRO A 101 6.95 -2.41 -6.66
C PRO A 101 6.02 -2.85 -5.51
N ILE A 102 4.71 -2.82 -5.75
CA ILE A 102 3.72 -3.34 -4.79
C ILE A 102 3.93 -4.83 -4.54
N ALA A 103 4.28 -5.60 -5.57
CA ALA A 103 4.62 -7.00 -5.43
C ALA A 103 6.06 -7.26 -5.90
N THR A 104 6.83 -7.98 -5.08
CA THR A 104 8.16 -8.50 -5.41
C THR A 104 8.17 -10.01 -5.27
N GLY A 105 8.80 -10.71 -6.23
CA GLY A 105 8.82 -12.18 -6.26
C GLY A 105 8.97 -12.70 -7.70
N PRO A 106 8.78 -14.01 -7.90
CA PRO A 106 8.96 -14.63 -9.23
C PRO A 106 7.73 -14.36 -10.13
N GLY A 107 7.59 -13.13 -10.62
CA GLY A 107 6.48 -12.72 -11.47
C GLY A 107 6.04 -11.29 -11.22
N ARG A 108 4.78 -10.98 -11.48
CA ARG A 108 4.25 -9.60 -11.40
C ARG A 108 2.83 -9.54 -10.83
N LEU A 109 2.48 -8.38 -10.26
CA LEU A 109 1.10 -8.00 -9.97
C LEU A 109 0.43 -7.57 -11.27
N THR A 110 -0.74 -8.13 -11.60
CA THR A 110 -1.49 -7.82 -12.82
C THR A 110 -2.77 -7.03 -12.54
N SER A 111 -3.31 -7.14 -11.34
CA SER A 111 -4.42 -6.28 -10.90
C SER A 111 -4.38 -6.06 -9.40
N LEU A 112 -4.89 -4.91 -8.96
CA LEU A 112 -5.07 -4.55 -7.56
C LEU A 112 -6.43 -3.87 -7.42
N GLY A 113 -7.32 -4.48 -6.64
CA GLY A 113 -8.63 -3.94 -6.29
C GLY A 113 -8.80 -3.85 -4.77
N HIS A 114 -9.98 -3.43 -4.31
CA HIS A 114 -10.26 -3.21 -2.89
C HIS A 114 -10.23 -4.51 -2.08
N GLU A 115 -10.79 -5.59 -2.63
CA GLU A 115 -10.93 -6.87 -1.93
C GLU A 115 -10.20 -8.02 -2.64
N SER A 116 -9.40 -7.71 -3.65
CA SER A 116 -8.67 -8.72 -4.40
C SER A 116 -7.45 -8.17 -5.10
N PHE A 117 -6.50 -9.03 -5.37
CA PHE A 117 -5.38 -8.75 -6.26
C PHE A 117 -4.98 -10.02 -7.02
N THR A 118 -4.38 -9.83 -8.20
CA THR A 118 -3.95 -10.94 -9.06
C THR A 118 -2.45 -10.88 -9.27
N LEU A 119 -1.80 -12.02 -9.09
CA LEU A 119 -0.39 -12.22 -9.41
C LEU A 119 -0.27 -13.18 -10.58
N GLN A 120 0.65 -12.88 -11.49
CA GLN A 120 1.12 -13.81 -12.50
C GLN A 120 2.49 -14.34 -12.08
N ALA A 121 2.52 -15.57 -11.60
CA ALA A 121 3.77 -16.25 -11.24
C ALA A 121 4.41 -16.84 -12.48
N SER A 122 5.69 -16.52 -12.71
CA SER A 122 6.52 -17.13 -13.76
C SER A 122 7.20 -18.43 -13.29
N ALA A 123 7.34 -18.60 -11.97
CA ALA A 123 7.88 -19.77 -11.33
C ALA A 123 7.25 -19.98 -9.95
N ARG A 124 7.43 -21.16 -9.40
CA ARG A 124 7.22 -21.45 -7.98
C ARG A 124 8.04 -20.50 -7.10
N GLY A 125 7.46 -19.98 -6.01
CA GLY A 125 8.18 -19.12 -5.09
C GLY A 125 7.30 -18.21 -4.27
N SER A 126 7.92 -17.31 -3.51
CA SER A 126 7.21 -16.41 -2.61
C SER A 126 7.18 -15.00 -3.16
N PHE A 127 6.01 -14.38 -3.09
CA PHE A 127 5.81 -12.95 -3.32
C PHE A 127 5.68 -12.23 -1.98
N LEU A 128 6.35 -11.09 -1.86
CA LEU A 128 5.99 -10.07 -0.89
C LEU A 128 5.06 -9.08 -1.57
N VAL A 129 3.83 -8.98 -1.11
CA VAL A 129 2.83 -8.04 -1.63
C VAL A 129 2.58 -6.97 -0.57
N ARG A 130 2.83 -5.70 -0.93
CA ARG A 130 2.65 -4.54 -0.04
C ARG A 130 1.18 -4.12 0.04
N VAL A 131 0.35 -5.11 0.34
CA VAL A 131 -1.05 -4.98 0.74
C VAL A 131 -1.14 -5.49 2.16
N ARG A 132 -1.85 -4.77 3.03
CA ARG A 132 -1.96 -5.14 4.46
C ARG A 132 -2.53 -6.53 4.61
N PHE A 133 -1.88 -7.35 5.43
CA PHE A 133 -2.35 -8.70 5.69
C PHE A 133 -3.62 -8.66 6.52
N THR A 134 -4.62 -9.37 6.05
CA THR A 134 -5.77 -9.77 6.84
C THR A 134 -5.91 -11.29 6.83
N ARG A 135 -6.44 -11.87 7.91
CA ARG A 135 -6.75 -13.29 7.98
C ARG A 135 -7.79 -13.75 6.94
N TYR A 136 -8.48 -12.79 6.33
CA TYR A 136 -9.51 -13.06 5.32
C TYR A 136 -8.95 -13.26 3.91
N TRP A 137 -7.66 -12.93 3.65
CA TRP A 137 -7.05 -13.23 2.37
C TRP A 137 -7.02 -14.73 2.09
N THR A 138 -7.47 -15.13 0.91
CA THR A 138 -7.48 -16.52 0.43
C THR A 138 -7.14 -16.60 -1.04
N ILE A 139 -6.55 -17.73 -1.47
CA ILE A 139 -6.42 -18.04 -2.89
C ILE A 139 -7.79 -18.43 -3.40
N ALA A 140 -8.37 -17.62 -4.29
CA ALA A 140 -9.63 -17.91 -4.96
C ALA A 140 -9.42 -18.66 -6.28
N ARG A 141 -8.24 -18.53 -6.89
CA ARG A 141 -7.82 -19.23 -8.11
C ARG A 141 -6.31 -19.41 -8.12
N GLY A 142 -5.86 -20.54 -8.63
CA GLY A 142 -4.45 -20.90 -8.72
C GLY A 142 -3.99 -21.77 -7.54
N ASP A 143 -2.75 -22.27 -7.59
CA ASP A 143 -2.16 -23.12 -6.56
C ASP A 143 -1.17 -22.34 -5.71
N GLY A 144 -1.53 -22.14 -4.46
CA GLY A 144 -0.71 -21.37 -3.53
C GLY A 144 -1.33 -21.23 -2.14
N CYS A 145 -0.69 -20.43 -1.33
CA CYS A 145 -1.20 -20.06 0.00
C CYS A 145 -0.87 -18.61 0.33
N VAL A 146 -1.60 -18.03 1.28
CA VAL A 146 -1.44 -16.66 1.75
C VAL A 146 -1.05 -16.67 3.23
N GLY A 147 -0.13 -15.80 3.62
CA GLY A 147 0.29 -15.63 5.01
C GLY A 147 0.74 -14.20 5.32
N ARG A 148 1.05 -13.94 6.57
CA ARG A 148 1.59 -12.66 7.03
C ARG A 148 3.09 -12.60 6.73
N ALA A 149 3.57 -11.47 6.24
CA ALA A 149 4.98 -11.13 6.15
C ALA A 149 5.38 -10.10 7.23
N ALA A 150 6.68 -9.86 7.37
CA ALA A 150 7.19 -8.78 8.22
C ALA A 150 6.56 -7.43 7.81
N GLY A 151 6.49 -6.49 8.75
CA GLY A 151 5.87 -5.18 8.50
C GLY A 151 4.35 -5.19 8.32
N GLY A 152 3.69 -6.35 8.55
CA GLY A 152 2.25 -6.48 8.38
C GLY A 152 1.80 -6.64 6.93
N TRP A 153 2.74 -6.91 6.02
CA TRP A 153 2.46 -7.16 4.61
C TRP A 153 1.89 -8.55 4.34
N THR A 154 1.41 -8.77 3.14
CA THR A 154 0.90 -10.07 2.68
C THR A 154 2.00 -10.84 1.96
N ARG A 155 2.22 -12.10 2.37
CA ARG A 155 3.04 -13.06 1.65
C ARG A 155 2.13 -13.99 0.86
N VAL A 156 2.42 -14.18 -0.41
CA VAL A 156 1.76 -15.20 -1.24
C VAL A 156 2.81 -16.18 -1.72
N ARG A 157 2.61 -17.47 -1.49
CA ARG A 157 3.48 -18.52 -2.00
C ARG A 157 2.80 -19.22 -3.17
N ALA A 158 3.36 -19.09 -4.37
CA ALA A 158 2.98 -19.85 -5.54
C ALA A 158 3.64 -21.24 -5.47
N ARG A 159 2.88 -22.31 -5.67
CA ARG A 159 3.39 -23.69 -5.75
C ARG A 159 3.76 -24.09 -7.17
N ALA A 160 3.17 -23.40 -8.16
CA ALA A 160 3.44 -23.59 -9.59
C ALA A 160 3.38 -22.24 -10.32
N PRO A 161 3.95 -22.14 -11.55
CA PRO A 161 3.69 -21.01 -12.45
C PRO A 161 2.19 -20.88 -12.74
N GLY A 162 1.73 -19.66 -13.00
CA GLY A 162 0.33 -19.40 -13.36
C GLY A 162 -0.27 -18.19 -12.66
N THR A 163 -1.56 -18.03 -12.85
CA THR A 163 -2.33 -16.93 -12.28
C THR A 163 -2.81 -17.29 -10.87
N LEU A 164 -2.54 -16.40 -9.91
CA LEU A 164 -3.03 -16.49 -8.54
C LEU A 164 -3.99 -15.33 -8.27
N LEU A 165 -5.27 -15.62 -8.10
CA LEU A 165 -6.26 -14.63 -7.62
C LEU A 165 -6.38 -14.75 -6.11
N VAL A 166 -5.99 -13.69 -5.42
CA VAL A 166 -6.17 -13.54 -3.96
C VAL A 166 -7.38 -12.66 -3.73
N ARG A 167 -8.30 -13.11 -2.87
CA ARG A 167 -9.52 -12.38 -2.52
C ARG A 167 -9.76 -12.42 -1.02
N ALA A 168 -10.29 -11.32 -0.48
CA ALA A 168 -10.80 -11.30 0.88
C ALA A 168 -12.13 -12.07 0.95
N ARG A 169 -12.21 -13.07 1.84
CA ARG A 169 -13.43 -13.84 2.10
C ARG A 169 -13.64 -13.99 3.59
N PHE A 170 -14.75 -13.48 4.09
CA PHE A 170 -15.15 -13.73 5.47
C PHE A 170 -15.58 -15.21 5.61
N SER A 171 -15.16 -15.87 6.69
CA SER A 171 -15.70 -17.13 7.15
C SER A 171 -15.47 -17.23 8.66
N LEU A 172 -16.37 -17.93 9.37
CA LEU A 172 -16.24 -18.13 10.81
C LEU A 172 -14.95 -18.85 11.19
N GLY A 173 -14.53 -19.88 10.44
CA GLY A 173 -13.27 -20.58 10.67
C GLY A 173 -12.05 -19.65 10.55
N ARG A 174 -12.07 -18.66 9.64
CA ARG A 174 -11.01 -17.65 9.53
C ARG A 174 -11.09 -16.61 10.65
N ALA A 175 -12.29 -16.23 11.06
CA ALA A 175 -12.49 -15.33 12.19
C ALA A 175 -11.94 -15.95 13.49
N LEU A 176 -12.08 -17.25 13.67
CA LEU A 176 -11.56 -18.02 14.80
C LEU A 176 -10.10 -18.48 14.63
N GLY A 177 -9.44 -18.15 13.51
CA GLY A 177 -8.03 -18.50 13.27
C GLY A 177 -7.78 -19.96 12.85
N VAL A 178 -8.81 -20.73 12.57
CA VAL A 178 -8.73 -22.18 12.28
C VAL A 178 -8.46 -22.48 10.80
N ALA A 179 -8.67 -21.55 9.87
CA ALA A 179 -8.58 -21.79 8.43
C ALA A 179 -7.32 -21.18 7.77
N GLY A 180 -6.52 -22.06 7.22
CA GLY A 180 -5.65 -21.98 6.05
C GLY A 180 -4.84 -20.70 5.81
N SER A 181 -3.82 -20.43 6.65
CA SER A 181 -2.63 -19.67 6.24
C SER A 181 -1.54 -20.65 5.78
N CYS A 182 -0.55 -20.16 5.00
CA CYS A 182 0.68 -20.94 4.83
C CYS A 182 1.19 -21.31 6.21
N THR A 183 1.08 -22.60 6.59
CA THR A 183 1.76 -23.11 7.78
C THR A 183 3.23 -22.74 7.66
N ARG A 184 3.84 -22.23 8.72
CA ARG A 184 5.29 -22.04 8.80
C ARG A 184 5.91 -23.41 8.49
N ALA A 185 6.47 -23.54 7.29
CA ALA A 185 7.52 -24.52 7.11
C ALA A 185 8.73 -23.96 7.85
N GLY A 186 9.18 -24.70 8.85
CA GLY A 186 10.38 -24.44 9.61
C GLY A 186 11.59 -24.20 8.71
#